data_c1ea5f1d2af7b8e30f10c51ace2e6f9b
#
_entry.id   c1ea5f1d2af7b8e30f10c51ace2e6f9b
#
_cell.length_a   1.000
_cell.length_b   1.000
_cell.length_c   1.000
_cell.angle_alpha   90.00
_cell.angle_beta   90.00
_cell.angle_gamma   90.00
#
_symmetry.space_group_name_H-M   'P 1'
#
loop_
_entity.id
_entity.type
_entity.pdbx_description
1 polymer ?
#
loop_
_entity_poly.entity_id
_entity_poly.type
_entity_poly.pdbx_seq_one_letter_code
_entity_poly.pdbx_strand_id
1 'polypeptide(L)'
;MPTIEHSYGDLNGGRWRAGNLHTHTTSSDGQRDHQAVIDDYASRGHGFLAISDHDIYTSLEDYEQYDARDMILIAGNEVSANGPHMLHVGATGFVEPHAERQRVIDDIGINGGFSLFNHPNWHANFNHCPHELLESCQGYAGLEIFNGVIRRLEGSPYGTNRWDMLLTQGRRLWGFAHDDSHAAVGDVGLGWNVAYVRDESPEGVVEALSQGRFYASTGVVIDKIAVDGQNIAVQTENAARIVALREGAKRFAHVDGPSIDVEVPEGARYVRFECWGTGEAFAWTQPFFIEA
;
A
#
# COMPACT_ATOMS: atom_id res chain seq x y z
N MET A 1 -7.84 -4.06 -30.58
CA MET A 1 -6.63 -4.21 -29.75
C MET A 1 -7.08 -4.09 -28.30
N PRO A 2 -6.59 -4.88 -27.39
CA PRO A 2 -6.95 -4.78 -25.99
C PRO A 2 -6.62 -3.38 -25.46
N THR A 3 -7.39 -2.92 -24.48
CA THR A 3 -7.16 -1.63 -23.80
C THR A 3 -6.38 -1.87 -22.50
N ILE A 4 -5.37 -1.05 -22.22
CA ILE A 4 -4.65 -1.09 -20.95
C ILE A 4 -5.27 -0.06 -20.02
N GLU A 5 -5.95 -0.53 -18.98
CA GLU A 5 -6.50 0.31 -17.93
C GLU A 5 -5.51 0.36 -16.76
N HIS A 6 -5.11 1.58 -16.36
CA HIS A 6 -4.11 1.79 -15.32
C HIS A 6 -4.27 3.14 -14.62
N SER A 7 -3.75 3.23 -13.41
CA SER A 7 -3.87 4.41 -12.55
C SER A 7 -2.89 5.55 -12.89
N TYR A 8 -1.96 5.32 -13.82
CA TYR A 8 -0.89 6.26 -14.15
C TYR A 8 -1.14 7.09 -15.43
N GLY A 9 -2.36 7.03 -16.01
CA GLY A 9 -2.67 7.65 -17.31
C GLY A 9 -2.76 9.18 -17.28
N ASP A 10 -3.04 9.73 -16.12
CA ASP A 10 -3.14 11.19 -15.95
C ASP A 10 -2.38 11.60 -14.68
N LEU A 11 -1.09 11.81 -14.85
CA LEU A 11 -0.19 12.33 -13.82
C LEU A 11 0.10 13.82 -14.06
N ASN A 12 -0.96 14.64 -14.14
CA ASN A 12 -0.87 16.09 -14.36
C ASN A 12 -1.32 16.89 -13.14
N GLY A 13 -0.65 18.01 -12.87
CA GLY A 13 -1.05 18.98 -11.85
C GLY A 13 -0.84 18.55 -10.42
N GLY A 14 -0.14 17.44 -10.17
CA GLY A 14 0.19 16.93 -8.85
C GLY A 14 1.68 16.66 -8.68
N ARG A 15 2.02 16.00 -7.58
CA ARG A 15 3.38 15.57 -7.29
C ARG A 15 3.42 14.25 -6.52
N TRP A 16 4.54 13.55 -6.63
CA TRP A 16 4.79 12.36 -5.85
C TRP A 16 5.06 12.69 -4.38
N ARG A 17 4.38 12.01 -3.48
CA ARG A 17 4.53 12.11 -2.03
C ARG A 17 4.72 10.73 -1.42
N ALA A 18 5.84 10.53 -0.72
CA ALA A 18 6.03 9.34 0.10
C ALA A 18 5.22 9.45 1.40
N GLY A 19 4.69 8.34 1.89
CA GLY A 19 3.99 8.35 3.17
C GLY A 19 3.63 6.95 3.67
N ASN A 20 3.20 6.89 4.92
CA ASN A 20 2.86 5.65 5.61
C ASN A 20 1.45 5.72 6.19
N LEU A 21 0.76 4.56 6.21
CA LEU A 21 -0.62 4.47 6.69
C LEU A 21 -0.75 3.50 7.89
N HIS A 22 0.36 2.83 8.28
CA HIS A 22 0.35 1.82 9.32
C HIS A 22 1.48 2.10 10.32
N THR A 23 1.11 2.67 11.46
CA THR A 23 2.02 2.97 12.56
C THR A 23 1.23 3.13 13.86
N HIS A 24 1.86 2.71 14.96
CA HIS A 24 1.25 2.67 16.29
C HIS A 24 1.92 3.64 17.25
N THR A 25 1.12 4.12 18.22
CA THR A 25 1.56 5.02 19.28
C THR A 25 1.34 4.39 20.65
N THR A 26 1.68 5.11 21.72
CA THR A 26 1.37 4.72 23.10
C THR A 26 -0.12 4.71 23.40
N SER A 27 -0.98 5.07 22.48
CA SER A 27 -2.43 4.91 22.62
C SER A 27 -2.86 3.45 22.50
N SER A 28 -2.13 2.64 21.72
CA SER A 28 -2.30 1.18 21.68
C SER A 28 -1.05 0.48 22.28
N ASP A 29 -0.17 -0.02 21.45
CA ASP A 29 0.98 -0.83 21.86
C ASP A 29 2.31 -0.34 21.27
N GLY A 30 2.31 0.80 20.60
CA GLY A 30 3.53 1.48 20.18
C GLY A 30 4.30 2.10 21.36
N GLN A 31 5.59 2.36 21.16
CA GLN A 31 6.48 2.87 22.21
C GLN A 31 6.71 4.39 22.16
N ARG A 32 6.10 5.10 21.20
CA ARG A 32 6.24 6.53 20.99
C ARG A 32 4.87 7.20 21.08
N ASP A 33 4.82 8.43 21.60
CA ASP A 33 3.62 9.24 21.51
C ASP A 33 3.37 9.75 20.07
N HIS A 34 2.21 10.33 19.83
CA HIS A 34 1.80 10.83 18.52
C HIS A 34 2.80 11.82 17.94
N GLN A 35 3.25 12.81 18.71
CA GLN A 35 4.19 13.82 18.20
C GLN A 35 5.54 13.21 17.83
N ALA A 36 6.04 12.28 18.65
CA ALA A 36 7.31 11.60 18.37
C ALA A 36 7.21 10.72 17.09
N VAL A 37 6.07 10.09 16.84
CA VAL A 37 5.81 9.36 15.58
C VAL A 37 5.79 10.32 14.40
N ILE A 38 5.04 11.43 14.48
CA ILE A 38 4.98 12.45 13.44
C ILE A 38 6.39 13.00 13.13
N ASP A 39 7.15 13.35 14.16
CA ASP A 39 8.52 13.89 14.02
C ASP A 39 9.46 12.89 13.32
N ASP A 40 9.37 11.59 13.65
CA ASP A 40 10.21 10.57 13.05
C ASP A 40 9.91 10.39 11.54
N TYR A 41 8.64 10.30 11.15
CA TYR A 41 8.25 10.20 9.74
C TYR A 41 8.59 11.47 8.95
N ALA A 42 8.36 12.65 9.51
CA ALA A 42 8.72 13.92 8.89
C ALA A 42 10.23 14.04 8.65
N SER A 43 11.05 13.61 9.63
CA SER A 43 12.51 13.64 9.51
C SER A 43 13.06 12.77 8.38
N ARG A 44 12.28 11.80 7.91
CA ARG A 44 12.58 10.90 6.79
C ARG A 44 12.02 11.39 5.46
N GLY A 45 11.39 12.57 5.44
CA GLY A 45 10.84 13.18 4.24
C GLY A 45 9.48 12.64 3.80
N HIS A 46 8.72 12.01 4.71
CA HIS A 46 7.34 11.64 4.41
C HIS A 46 6.47 12.88 4.24
N GLY A 47 5.57 12.86 3.28
CA GLY A 47 4.64 13.93 2.97
C GLY A 47 3.21 13.65 3.42
N PHE A 48 2.90 12.42 3.84
CA PHE A 48 1.64 12.07 4.49
C PHE A 48 1.81 10.95 5.50
N LEU A 49 0.90 10.91 6.49
CA LEU A 49 0.92 9.91 7.55
C LEU A 49 -0.49 9.63 8.07
N ALA A 50 -0.84 8.36 8.31
CA ALA A 50 -1.94 7.96 9.17
C ALA A 50 -1.38 7.26 10.41
N ILE A 51 -1.79 7.68 11.60
CA ILE A 51 -1.60 6.92 12.84
C ILE A 51 -2.78 5.95 12.93
N SER A 52 -2.47 4.68 13.08
CA SER A 52 -3.43 3.58 12.95
C SER A 52 -3.47 2.69 14.18
N ASP A 53 -3.54 3.29 15.37
CA ASP A 53 -3.60 2.54 16.62
C ASP A 53 -4.72 1.48 16.61
N HIS A 54 -4.46 0.33 17.25
CA HIS A 54 -5.37 -0.81 17.31
C HIS A 54 -6.72 -0.43 17.92
N ASP A 55 -7.79 -0.53 17.11
CA ASP A 55 -9.19 -0.26 17.50
C ASP A 55 -9.40 1.11 18.17
N ILE A 56 -8.52 2.07 17.88
CA ILE A 56 -8.59 3.46 18.34
C ILE A 56 -8.60 4.38 17.15
N TYR A 57 -9.74 5.01 16.90
CA TYR A 57 -9.89 5.96 15.80
C TYR A 57 -9.18 7.28 16.11
N THR A 58 -8.25 7.69 15.27
CA THR A 58 -7.62 9.00 15.28
C THR A 58 -8.27 9.87 14.21
N SER A 59 -9.02 10.89 14.62
CA SER A 59 -9.73 11.82 13.72
C SER A 59 -8.81 12.96 13.25
N LEU A 60 -9.27 13.73 12.25
CA LEU A 60 -8.57 14.96 11.85
C LEU A 60 -8.57 16.02 12.98
N GLU A 61 -9.63 16.07 13.82
CA GLU A 61 -9.71 16.94 14.99
C GLU A 61 -8.65 16.54 16.05
N ASP A 62 -8.40 15.24 16.25
CA ASP A 62 -7.37 14.76 17.17
C ASP A 62 -5.97 15.22 16.74
N TYR A 63 -5.73 15.40 15.45
CA TYR A 63 -4.44 15.89 14.94
C TYR A 63 -4.22 17.39 15.15
N GLU A 64 -5.26 18.19 15.40
CA GLU A 64 -5.13 19.65 15.59
C GLU A 64 -4.21 20.05 16.76
N GLN A 65 -4.02 19.15 17.74
CA GLN A 65 -3.14 19.39 18.89
C GLN A 65 -1.64 19.11 18.60
N TYR A 66 -1.30 18.56 17.42
CA TYR A 66 0.06 18.18 17.05
C TYR A 66 0.61 19.07 15.93
N ASP A 67 1.92 19.20 15.88
CA ASP A 67 2.63 19.81 14.76
C ASP A 67 2.81 18.77 13.65
N ALA A 68 2.11 18.94 12.55
CA ALA A 68 2.13 18.01 11.42
C ALA A 68 3.48 17.98 10.65
N ARG A 69 4.40 18.91 10.90
CA ARG A 69 5.71 19.00 10.22
C ARG A 69 5.61 19.05 8.70
N ASP A 70 4.65 19.79 8.16
CA ASP A 70 4.34 19.88 6.72
C ASP A 70 3.85 18.56 6.09
N MET A 71 3.53 17.53 6.87
CA MET A 71 2.87 16.32 6.40
C MET A 71 1.34 16.50 6.37
N ILE A 72 0.71 15.78 5.45
CA ILE A 72 -0.74 15.62 5.42
C ILE A 72 -1.10 14.48 6.36
N LEU A 73 -1.78 14.77 7.47
CA LEU A 73 -2.24 13.75 8.41
C LEU A 73 -3.61 13.22 7.99
N ILE A 74 -3.77 11.89 8.02
CA ILE A 74 -4.94 11.18 7.51
C ILE A 74 -5.62 10.46 8.67
N ALA A 75 -6.91 10.69 8.84
CA ALA A 75 -7.71 10.02 9.85
C ALA A 75 -7.84 8.51 9.57
N GLY A 76 -7.80 7.69 10.61
CA GLY A 76 -7.92 6.24 10.46
C GLY A 76 -7.62 5.47 11.74
N ASN A 77 -7.57 4.16 11.60
CA ASN A 77 -7.15 3.22 12.63
C ASN A 77 -6.86 1.84 12.01
N GLU A 78 -6.28 0.94 12.78
CA GLU A 78 -6.27 -0.48 12.48
C GLU A 78 -7.41 -1.18 13.23
N VAL A 79 -8.34 -1.80 12.50
CA VAL A 79 -9.42 -2.63 13.06
C VAL A 79 -8.87 -4.04 13.28
N SER A 80 -8.53 -4.39 14.51
CA SER A 80 -7.73 -5.57 14.85
C SER A 80 -8.50 -6.65 15.60
N ALA A 81 -9.30 -6.26 16.59
CA ALA A 81 -9.94 -7.25 17.45
C ALA A 81 -10.86 -8.19 16.67
N ASN A 82 -10.91 -9.44 17.16
CA ASN A 82 -11.79 -10.50 16.68
C ASN A 82 -11.48 -11.12 15.31
N GLY A 83 -10.38 -10.74 14.61
CA GLY A 83 -10.05 -11.36 13.32
C GLY A 83 -8.80 -10.76 12.64
N PRO A 84 -8.53 -11.10 11.38
CA PRO A 84 -7.42 -10.53 10.63
C PRO A 84 -7.48 -9.01 10.59
N HIS A 85 -6.35 -8.37 10.80
CA HIS A 85 -6.25 -6.92 10.92
C HIS A 85 -6.52 -6.21 9.59
N MET A 86 -7.11 -5.03 9.67
CA MET A 86 -7.46 -4.20 8.52
C MET A 86 -7.21 -2.73 8.82
N LEU A 87 -6.57 -2.00 7.94
CA LEU A 87 -6.55 -0.54 8.01
C LEU A 87 -7.89 0.03 7.54
N HIS A 88 -8.35 1.04 8.25
CA HIS A 88 -9.37 2.00 7.82
C HIS A 88 -8.69 3.34 7.56
N VAL A 89 -8.56 3.72 6.30
CA VAL A 89 -7.83 4.92 5.85
C VAL A 89 -8.80 5.97 5.34
N GLY A 90 -8.67 7.21 5.79
CA GLY A 90 -9.58 8.31 5.43
C GLY A 90 -10.92 8.20 6.16
N ALA A 91 -10.91 7.69 7.37
CA ALA A 91 -12.09 7.47 8.20
C ALA A 91 -12.77 8.78 8.59
N THR A 92 -14.11 8.78 8.61
CA THR A 92 -14.95 9.87 9.15
C THR A 92 -15.62 9.47 10.47
N GLY A 93 -15.38 8.28 10.96
CA GLY A 93 -15.91 7.76 12.22
C GLY A 93 -15.30 6.42 12.60
N PHE A 94 -15.51 6.02 13.83
CA PHE A 94 -15.07 4.75 14.38
C PHE A 94 -15.89 3.58 13.79
N VAL A 95 -15.21 2.47 13.51
CA VAL A 95 -15.82 1.21 13.08
C VAL A 95 -15.57 0.14 14.14
N GLU A 96 -16.62 -0.47 14.65
CA GLU A 96 -16.54 -1.56 15.63
C GLU A 96 -15.87 -2.81 15.03
N PRO A 97 -14.87 -3.40 15.70
CA PRO A 97 -14.26 -4.63 15.25
C PRO A 97 -15.24 -5.81 15.33
N HIS A 98 -15.31 -6.59 14.26
CA HIS A 98 -16.19 -7.74 14.17
C HIS A 98 -15.49 -8.96 13.56
N ALA A 99 -15.79 -10.18 14.05
CA ALA A 99 -15.17 -11.40 13.53
C ALA A 99 -15.48 -11.66 12.05
N GLU A 100 -16.67 -11.26 11.59
CA GLU A 100 -17.05 -11.27 10.18
C GLU A 100 -16.46 -10.04 9.47
N ARG A 101 -15.31 -10.19 8.80
CA ARG A 101 -14.58 -9.08 8.18
C ARG A 101 -15.33 -8.39 7.05
N GLN A 102 -16.26 -9.07 6.37
CA GLN A 102 -17.13 -8.41 5.41
C GLN A 102 -17.95 -7.28 6.05
N ARG A 103 -18.46 -7.50 7.26
CA ARG A 103 -19.18 -6.46 7.99
C ARG A 103 -18.29 -5.26 8.33
N VAL A 104 -17.04 -5.49 8.72
CA VAL A 104 -16.07 -4.40 8.94
C VAL A 104 -15.85 -3.59 7.66
N ILE A 105 -15.71 -4.27 6.51
CA ILE A 105 -15.57 -3.61 5.20
C ILE A 105 -16.81 -2.77 4.86
N ASP A 106 -18.00 -3.33 5.07
CA ASP A 106 -19.26 -2.64 4.81
C ASP A 106 -19.42 -1.40 5.69
N ASP A 107 -19.08 -1.51 6.98
CA ASP A 107 -19.13 -0.41 7.95
C ASP A 107 -18.08 0.68 7.62
N ILE A 108 -16.87 0.30 7.16
CA ILE A 108 -15.87 1.23 6.62
C ILE A 108 -16.43 1.98 5.40
N GLY A 109 -17.09 1.28 4.48
CA GLY A 109 -17.73 1.91 3.32
C GLY A 109 -18.78 2.99 3.67
N ILE A 110 -19.40 2.88 4.85
CA ILE A 110 -20.36 3.88 5.38
C ILE A 110 -19.62 5.04 6.06
N ASN A 111 -18.49 4.75 6.75
CA ASN A 111 -17.72 5.71 7.53
C ASN A 111 -16.57 6.36 6.74
N GLY A 112 -16.65 6.36 5.40
CA GLY A 112 -15.72 7.04 4.51
C GLY A 112 -14.39 6.33 4.33
N GLY A 113 -13.61 6.79 3.37
CA GLY A 113 -12.29 6.23 3.06
C GLY A 113 -12.35 4.83 2.43
N PHE A 114 -11.36 3.99 2.76
CA PHE A 114 -11.26 2.64 2.26
C PHE A 114 -10.59 1.69 3.26
N SER A 115 -10.78 0.39 3.04
CA SER A 115 -10.13 -0.67 3.83
C SER A 115 -9.08 -1.42 3.04
N LEU A 116 -8.08 -1.96 3.73
CA LEU A 116 -7.15 -2.95 3.20
C LEU A 116 -6.81 -4.00 4.27
N PHE A 117 -6.46 -5.22 3.85
CA PHE A 117 -5.99 -6.27 4.75
C PHE A 117 -4.51 -6.13 5.05
N ASN A 118 -4.14 -6.24 6.34
CA ASN A 118 -2.77 -6.06 6.83
C ASN A 118 -2.00 -7.37 6.86
N HIS A 119 -0.69 -7.31 6.71
CA HIS A 119 0.31 -8.38 6.90
C HIS A 119 -0.24 -9.82 6.73
N PRO A 120 -0.75 -10.19 5.54
CA PRO A 120 -1.51 -11.43 5.35
C PRO A 120 -0.69 -12.70 5.65
N ASN A 121 0.64 -12.62 5.53
CA ASN A 121 1.55 -13.73 5.77
C ASN A 121 2.22 -13.70 7.16
N TRP A 122 1.67 -12.97 8.13
CA TRP A 122 2.12 -12.97 9.51
C TRP A 122 1.78 -14.31 10.20
N HIS A 123 2.43 -14.58 11.36
CA HIS A 123 2.45 -15.81 12.15
C HIS A 123 3.28 -16.95 11.55
N ALA A 124 3.65 -17.90 12.38
CA ALA A 124 4.48 -19.06 12.01
C ALA A 124 3.88 -19.94 10.90
N ASN A 125 2.56 -19.88 10.70
CA ASN A 125 1.86 -20.59 9.63
C ASN A 125 1.65 -19.75 8.37
N PHE A 126 2.18 -18.51 8.31
CA PHE A 126 2.06 -17.59 7.18
C PHE A 126 0.61 -17.30 6.76
N ASN A 127 -0.31 -17.24 7.70
CA ASN A 127 -1.75 -17.22 7.40
C ASN A 127 -2.58 -16.35 8.36
N HIS A 128 -2.11 -15.14 8.65
CA HIS A 128 -2.91 -14.17 9.42
C HIS A 128 -4.22 -13.84 8.71
N CYS A 129 -4.15 -13.57 7.38
CA CYS A 129 -5.34 -13.47 6.55
C CYS A 129 -5.48 -14.76 5.72
N PRO A 130 -6.38 -15.70 6.08
CA PRO A 130 -6.65 -16.87 5.27
C PRO A 130 -7.02 -16.48 3.83
N HIS A 131 -6.48 -17.19 2.84
CA HIS A 131 -6.69 -16.79 1.44
C HIS A 131 -8.17 -16.84 1.06
N GLU A 132 -8.90 -17.82 1.57
CA GLU A 132 -10.34 -17.98 1.36
C GLU A 132 -11.14 -16.79 1.90
N LEU A 133 -10.66 -16.14 2.97
CA LEU A 133 -11.25 -14.91 3.48
C LEU A 133 -11.02 -13.76 2.51
N LEU A 134 -9.78 -13.59 2.02
CA LEU A 134 -9.45 -12.56 1.03
C LEU A 134 -10.26 -12.72 -0.25
N GLU A 135 -10.50 -13.97 -0.70
CA GLU A 135 -11.33 -14.29 -1.86
C GLU A 135 -12.81 -13.96 -1.64
N SER A 136 -13.34 -14.31 -0.48
CA SER A 136 -14.77 -14.16 -0.18
C SER A 136 -15.20 -12.73 0.10
N CYS A 137 -14.34 -11.92 0.72
CA CYS A 137 -14.61 -10.52 1.02
C CYS A 137 -14.63 -9.64 -0.24
N GLN A 138 -15.53 -8.66 -0.27
CA GLN A 138 -15.71 -7.72 -1.37
C GLN A 138 -15.62 -6.27 -0.85
N GLY A 139 -15.22 -5.33 -1.72
CA GLY A 139 -15.25 -3.90 -1.39
C GLY A 139 -14.01 -3.35 -0.68
N TYR A 140 -13.04 -4.18 -0.30
CA TYR A 140 -11.75 -3.67 0.17
C TYR A 140 -10.86 -3.24 -0.99
N ALA A 141 -10.02 -2.22 -0.76
CA ALA A 141 -9.20 -1.62 -1.82
C ALA A 141 -7.93 -2.41 -2.14
N GLY A 142 -7.39 -3.17 -1.20
CA GLY A 142 -6.13 -3.88 -1.40
C GLY A 142 -5.63 -4.62 -0.17
N LEU A 143 -4.34 -4.93 -0.18
CA LEU A 143 -3.67 -5.61 0.93
C LEU A 143 -2.22 -5.14 1.05
N GLU A 144 -1.63 -5.34 2.21
CA GLU A 144 -0.20 -5.16 2.38
C GLU A 144 0.57 -6.25 1.62
N ILE A 145 1.35 -5.81 0.64
CA ILE A 145 2.30 -6.65 -0.08
C ILE A 145 3.69 -6.62 0.55
N PHE A 146 3.91 -5.65 1.44
CA PHE A 146 5.07 -5.57 2.31
C PHE A 146 4.66 -4.93 3.65
N ASN A 147 5.11 -5.55 4.75
CA ASN A 147 4.94 -5.04 6.10
C ASN A 147 6.27 -5.12 6.86
N GLY A 148 6.75 -3.96 7.31
CA GLY A 148 8.10 -3.80 7.86
C GLY A 148 8.32 -4.54 9.17
N VAL A 149 7.37 -4.47 10.11
CA VAL A 149 7.54 -5.08 11.44
C VAL A 149 7.64 -6.61 11.39
N ILE A 150 7.02 -7.25 10.39
CA ILE A 150 7.09 -8.71 10.25
C ILE A 150 8.52 -9.21 9.96
N ARG A 151 9.44 -8.33 9.53
CA ARG A 151 10.87 -8.70 9.38
C ARG A 151 11.51 -9.19 10.68
N ARG A 152 11.00 -8.78 11.85
CA ARG A 152 11.47 -9.20 13.18
C ARG A 152 10.49 -10.11 13.92
N LEU A 153 9.37 -10.46 13.30
CA LEU A 153 8.35 -11.36 13.84
C LEU A 153 8.28 -12.67 13.04
N GLU A 154 7.39 -13.58 13.44
CA GLU A 154 7.16 -14.82 12.71
C GLU A 154 6.33 -14.57 11.44
N GLY A 155 6.66 -15.28 10.36
CA GLY A 155 5.97 -15.17 9.09
C GLY A 155 6.83 -14.59 7.96
N SER A 156 6.19 -13.95 6.99
CA SER A 156 6.86 -13.27 5.89
C SER A 156 6.42 -11.83 5.79
N PRO A 157 7.35 -10.86 5.67
CA PRO A 157 6.99 -9.46 5.42
C PRO A 157 6.34 -9.25 4.04
N TYR A 158 6.48 -10.21 3.12
CA TYR A 158 6.00 -10.12 1.75
C TYR A 158 4.63 -10.81 1.58
N GLY A 159 3.64 -10.06 1.08
CA GLY A 159 2.29 -10.52 0.74
C GLY A 159 2.03 -10.57 -0.77
N THR A 160 3.08 -10.41 -1.62
CA THR A 160 2.95 -10.38 -3.08
C THR A 160 2.33 -11.65 -3.67
N ASN A 161 2.57 -12.81 -3.05
CA ASN A 161 1.95 -14.06 -3.44
C ASN A 161 0.42 -14.03 -3.29
N ARG A 162 -0.09 -13.46 -2.19
CA ARG A 162 -1.54 -13.31 -1.96
C ARG A 162 -2.16 -12.36 -2.98
N TRP A 163 -1.46 -11.26 -3.24
CA TRP A 163 -1.87 -10.29 -4.25
C TRP A 163 -1.95 -10.91 -5.65
N ASP A 164 -0.90 -11.60 -6.11
CA ASP A 164 -0.88 -12.26 -7.41
C ASP A 164 -1.98 -13.33 -7.57
N MET A 165 -2.31 -14.08 -6.50
CA MET A 165 -3.42 -15.03 -6.52
C MET A 165 -4.76 -14.32 -6.78
N LEU A 166 -5.04 -13.23 -6.07
CA LEU A 166 -6.26 -12.44 -6.22
C LEU A 166 -6.34 -11.74 -7.60
N LEU A 167 -5.24 -11.13 -8.06
CA LEU A 167 -5.16 -10.53 -9.39
C LEU A 167 -5.39 -11.59 -10.50
N THR A 168 -4.85 -12.80 -10.32
CA THR A 168 -5.03 -13.92 -11.26
C THR A 168 -6.50 -14.36 -11.34
N GLN A 169 -7.25 -14.21 -10.27
CA GLN A 169 -8.70 -14.45 -10.23
C GLN A 169 -9.54 -13.32 -10.84
N GLY A 170 -8.89 -12.24 -11.29
CA GLY A 170 -9.55 -11.07 -11.87
C GLY A 170 -9.96 -10.00 -10.87
N ARG A 171 -9.51 -10.10 -9.60
CA ARG A 171 -9.76 -9.06 -8.61
C ARG A 171 -8.93 -7.80 -8.96
N ARG A 172 -9.54 -6.64 -8.80
CA ARG A 172 -8.88 -5.34 -8.97
C ARG A 172 -8.53 -4.78 -7.61
N LEU A 173 -7.31 -5.05 -7.15
CA LEU A 173 -6.83 -4.73 -5.81
C LEU A 173 -5.45 -4.09 -5.88
N TRP A 174 -5.19 -3.13 -4.98
CA TRP A 174 -3.92 -2.44 -4.88
C TRP A 174 -2.97 -3.11 -3.87
N GLY A 175 -1.68 -3.01 -4.14
CA GLY A 175 -0.63 -3.50 -3.25
C GLY A 175 0.01 -2.35 -2.48
N PHE A 176 -0.05 -2.40 -1.14
CA PHE A 176 0.48 -1.39 -0.23
C PHE A 176 1.75 -1.88 0.48
N ALA A 177 2.65 -0.95 0.80
CA ALA A 177 3.79 -1.21 1.68
C ALA A 177 3.75 -0.28 2.89
N HIS A 178 3.97 -0.86 4.07
CA HIS A 178 3.94 -0.10 5.33
C HIS A 178 5.02 -0.58 6.30
N ASP A 179 5.29 0.27 7.29
CA ASP A 179 6.21 -0.03 8.38
C ASP A 179 5.58 -0.90 9.46
N ASP A 180 4.33 -0.59 9.83
CA ASP A 180 3.64 -1.16 10.99
C ASP A 180 4.49 -0.93 12.26
N SER A 181 4.92 0.33 12.44
CA SER A 181 5.95 0.64 13.41
C SER A 181 5.41 0.68 14.85
N HIS A 182 6.11 -0.03 15.74
CA HIS A 182 5.80 -0.11 17.18
C HIS A 182 6.98 0.32 18.04
N ALA A 183 8.19 -0.10 17.69
CA ALA A 183 9.38 0.15 18.49
C ALA A 183 9.84 1.60 18.44
N ALA A 184 10.48 2.06 19.50
CA ALA A 184 11.06 3.40 19.55
C ALA A 184 12.18 3.62 18.50
N VAL A 185 12.83 2.54 18.05
CA VAL A 185 13.92 2.59 17.07
C VAL A 185 13.83 1.38 16.14
N GLY A 186 14.03 1.62 14.85
CA GLY A 186 14.28 0.57 13.85
C GLY A 186 13.05 0.12 13.05
N ASP A 187 11.86 0.54 13.41
CA ASP A 187 10.63 0.13 12.72
C ASP A 187 10.16 1.14 11.65
N VAL A 188 10.76 2.31 11.54
CA VAL A 188 10.34 3.35 10.58
C VAL A 188 11.25 3.42 9.37
N GLY A 189 10.66 3.57 8.18
CA GLY A 189 11.36 3.68 6.91
C GLY A 189 11.76 2.33 6.32
N LEU A 190 11.01 1.28 6.63
CA LEU A 190 11.17 -0.06 6.09
C LEU A 190 10.34 -0.28 4.83
N GLY A 191 9.13 0.31 4.78
CA GLY A 191 8.24 0.26 3.64
C GLY A 191 7.23 1.40 3.65
N TRP A 192 6.93 1.97 2.48
CA TRP A 192 6.04 3.11 2.32
C TRP A 192 5.35 3.12 0.96
N ASN A 193 4.36 3.98 0.81
CA ASN A 193 3.70 4.23 -0.46
C ASN A 193 4.13 5.58 -1.02
N VAL A 194 4.30 5.68 -2.33
CA VAL A 194 4.60 6.94 -3.02
C VAL A 194 3.41 7.27 -3.90
N ALA A 195 2.55 8.18 -3.43
CA ALA A 195 1.30 8.56 -4.08
C ALA A 195 1.46 9.82 -4.93
N TYR A 196 0.79 9.85 -6.09
CA TYR A 196 0.69 11.04 -6.91
C TYR A 196 -0.50 11.88 -6.47
N VAL A 197 -0.23 12.89 -5.66
CA VAL A 197 -1.23 13.75 -5.01
C VAL A 197 -1.44 15.00 -5.83
N ARG A 198 -2.68 15.28 -6.22
CA ARG A 198 -3.09 16.48 -6.96
C ARG A 198 -3.58 17.58 -6.05
N ASP A 199 -4.31 17.20 -5.02
CA ASP A 199 -4.78 18.09 -3.96
C ASP A 199 -4.04 17.75 -2.67
N GLU A 200 -3.28 18.72 -2.14
CA GLU A 200 -2.48 18.61 -0.91
C GLU A 200 -3.39 18.66 0.33
N SER A 201 -4.35 17.76 0.37
CA SER A 201 -5.32 17.58 1.46
C SER A 201 -5.42 16.10 1.86
N PRO A 202 -5.96 15.77 3.05
CA PRO A 202 -6.23 14.39 3.44
C PRO A 202 -7.08 13.65 2.40
N GLU A 203 -8.12 14.30 1.88
CA GLU A 203 -9.03 13.76 0.86
C GLU A 203 -8.30 13.49 -0.46
N GLY A 204 -7.38 14.39 -0.87
CA GLY A 204 -6.59 14.23 -2.09
C GLY A 204 -5.61 13.06 -2.02
N VAL A 205 -5.01 12.81 -0.84
CA VAL A 205 -4.16 11.63 -0.61
C VAL A 205 -5.01 10.35 -0.62
N VAL A 206 -6.14 10.33 0.09
CA VAL A 206 -7.06 9.19 0.14
C VAL A 206 -7.58 8.86 -1.26
N GLU A 207 -7.93 9.87 -2.05
CA GLU A 207 -8.37 9.71 -3.44
C GLU A 207 -7.25 9.10 -4.31
N ALA A 208 -6.01 9.60 -4.22
CA ALA A 208 -4.88 9.07 -4.96
C ALA A 208 -4.61 7.58 -4.64
N LEU A 209 -4.65 7.22 -3.37
CA LEU A 209 -4.43 5.85 -2.89
C LEU A 209 -5.57 4.92 -3.28
N SER A 210 -6.82 5.32 -3.07
CA SER A 210 -8.01 4.51 -3.41
C SER A 210 -8.12 4.23 -4.91
N GLN A 211 -7.62 5.12 -5.75
CA GLN A 211 -7.59 4.97 -7.20
C GLN A 211 -6.30 4.31 -7.74
N GLY A 212 -5.39 3.88 -6.87
CA GLY A 212 -4.15 3.20 -7.27
C GLY A 212 -3.11 4.13 -7.89
N ARG A 213 -3.22 5.46 -7.76
CA ARG A 213 -2.22 6.43 -8.25
C ARG A 213 -1.02 6.50 -7.30
N PHE A 214 -0.42 5.36 -7.05
CA PHE A 214 0.76 5.22 -6.20
C PHE A 214 1.57 3.98 -6.60
N TYR A 215 2.77 3.87 -6.07
CA TYR A 215 3.54 2.65 -6.05
C TYR A 215 4.02 2.36 -4.61
N ALA A 216 4.23 1.08 -4.30
CA ALA A 216 4.79 0.65 -3.02
C ALA A 216 6.31 0.57 -3.11
N SER A 217 7.03 0.91 -2.04
CA SER A 217 8.50 0.92 -2.04
C SER A 217 9.10 0.52 -0.70
N THR A 218 10.29 -0.08 -0.75
CA THR A 218 11.22 -0.27 0.37
C THR A 218 12.59 0.37 0.07
N GLY A 219 12.65 1.28 -0.95
CA GLY A 219 13.89 2.00 -1.26
C GLY A 219 14.18 2.23 -2.74
N VAL A 220 13.46 1.60 -3.66
CA VAL A 220 13.57 1.94 -5.08
C VAL A 220 12.63 3.10 -5.41
N VAL A 221 13.15 4.08 -6.15
CA VAL A 221 12.40 5.24 -6.64
C VAL A 221 12.02 5.02 -8.09
N ILE A 222 10.72 5.00 -8.38
CA ILE A 222 10.20 5.00 -9.76
C ILE A 222 10.09 6.46 -10.22
N ASP A 223 10.85 6.79 -11.25
CA ASP A 223 10.91 8.13 -11.85
C ASP A 223 9.79 8.34 -12.88
N LYS A 224 9.56 7.33 -13.74
CA LYS A 224 8.58 7.44 -14.81
C LYS A 224 7.84 6.11 -15.05
N ILE A 225 6.55 6.23 -15.28
CA ILE A 225 5.67 5.18 -15.79
C ILE A 225 4.94 5.75 -17.02
N ALA A 226 4.98 5.01 -18.14
CA ALA A 226 4.31 5.43 -19.36
C ALA A 226 3.67 4.23 -20.07
N VAL A 227 2.53 4.48 -20.70
CA VAL A 227 1.85 3.52 -21.59
C VAL A 227 1.68 4.16 -22.96
N ASP A 228 2.12 3.46 -23.99
CA ASP A 228 1.96 3.85 -25.39
C ASP A 228 1.48 2.66 -26.22
N GLY A 229 0.22 2.72 -26.63
CA GLY A 229 -0.44 1.59 -27.29
C GLY A 229 -0.46 0.33 -26.42
N GLN A 230 0.28 -0.70 -26.83
CA GLN A 230 0.43 -1.94 -26.08
C GLN A 230 1.74 -2.03 -25.28
N ASN A 231 2.54 -0.96 -25.28
CA ASN A 231 3.80 -0.91 -24.57
C ASN A 231 3.66 -0.25 -23.21
N ILE A 232 4.31 -0.85 -22.20
CA ILE A 232 4.42 -0.28 -20.85
C ILE A 232 5.91 -0.08 -20.55
N ALA A 233 6.27 1.17 -20.25
CA ALA A 233 7.63 1.56 -19.89
C ALA A 233 7.69 1.98 -18.41
N VAL A 234 8.69 1.46 -17.68
CA VAL A 234 9.00 1.85 -16.29
C VAL A 234 10.46 2.26 -16.23
N GLN A 235 10.73 3.42 -15.64
CA GLN A 235 12.06 3.96 -15.39
C GLN A 235 12.20 4.25 -13.90
N THR A 236 13.36 3.92 -13.34
CA THR A 236 13.70 4.10 -11.93
C THR A 236 15.02 4.82 -11.78
N GLU A 237 15.26 5.44 -10.63
CA GLU A 237 16.54 6.06 -10.33
C GLU A 237 17.63 5.04 -9.95
N ASN A 238 17.25 3.96 -9.25
CA ASN A 238 18.20 3.12 -8.51
C ASN A 238 17.90 1.61 -8.55
N ALA A 239 17.03 1.13 -9.45
CA ALA A 239 16.87 -0.30 -9.63
C ALA A 239 18.08 -0.91 -10.35
N ALA A 240 18.53 -2.06 -9.86
CA ALA A 240 19.53 -2.90 -10.51
C ALA A 240 18.90 -3.86 -11.51
N ARG A 241 17.62 -4.19 -11.31
CA ARG A 241 16.82 -5.07 -12.18
C ARG A 241 15.35 -4.68 -12.13
N ILE A 242 14.68 -4.76 -13.27
CA ILE A 242 13.21 -4.64 -13.35
C ILE A 242 12.66 -5.91 -13.97
N VAL A 243 11.61 -6.47 -13.35
CA VAL A 243 10.93 -7.70 -13.76
C VAL A 243 9.47 -7.38 -14.07
N ALA A 244 9.01 -7.80 -15.25
CA ALA A 244 7.60 -7.71 -15.64
C ALA A 244 6.90 -9.05 -15.39
N LEU A 245 5.76 -9.00 -14.70
CA LEU A 245 4.96 -10.15 -14.28
C LEU A 245 3.54 -10.07 -14.85
N ARG A 246 2.95 -11.25 -15.05
CA ARG A 246 1.56 -11.43 -15.42
C ARG A 246 0.91 -12.51 -14.53
N GLU A 247 -0.25 -13.02 -14.87
CA GLU A 247 -1.01 -14.00 -14.08
C GLU A 247 -0.13 -15.10 -13.46
N GLY A 248 -0.41 -15.41 -12.19
CA GLY A 248 0.32 -16.39 -11.41
C GLY A 248 1.76 -15.99 -11.11
N ALA A 249 2.06 -14.69 -11.05
CA ALA A 249 3.41 -14.14 -10.87
C ALA A 249 4.40 -14.63 -11.96
N LYS A 250 3.91 -14.98 -13.14
CA LYS A 250 4.76 -15.44 -14.24
C LYS A 250 5.59 -14.30 -14.79
N ARG A 251 6.91 -14.41 -14.66
CA ARG A 251 7.86 -13.49 -15.29
C ARG A 251 7.86 -13.70 -16.79
N PHE A 252 7.56 -12.67 -17.56
CA PHE A 252 7.60 -12.74 -19.02
C PHE A 252 8.70 -11.90 -19.64
N ALA A 253 9.19 -10.87 -18.91
CA ALA A 253 10.34 -10.06 -19.29
C ALA A 253 11.13 -9.61 -18.07
N HIS A 254 12.40 -9.28 -18.28
CA HIS A 254 13.24 -8.59 -17.29
C HIS A 254 14.39 -7.86 -17.99
N VAL A 255 14.92 -6.86 -17.32
CA VAL A 255 16.13 -6.13 -17.71
C VAL A 255 17.01 -5.96 -16.48
N ASP A 256 18.31 -6.17 -16.63
CA ASP A 256 19.33 -5.75 -15.66
C ASP A 256 19.67 -4.29 -15.93
N GLY A 257 19.07 -3.38 -15.15
CA GLY A 257 19.20 -1.95 -15.31
C GLY A 257 17.99 -1.18 -14.78
N PRO A 258 18.03 0.16 -14.88
CA PRO A 258 17.05 1.04 -14.26
C PRO A 258 15.79 1.28 -15.10
N SER A 259 15.70 0.74 -16.33
CA SER A 259 14.53 0.98 -17.20
C SER A 259 14.16 -0.26 -17.99
N ILE A 260 12.86 -0.47 -18.18
CA ILE A 260 12.26 -1.52 -19.01
C ILE A 260 11.15 -0.93 -19.90
N ASP A 261 11.03 -1.46 -21.11
CA ASP A 261 9.91 -1.19 -22.03
C ASP A 261 9.49 -2.55 -22.60
N VAL A 262 8.22 -2.91 -22.40
CA VAL A 262 7.69 -4.21 -22.81
C VAL A 262 6.33 -4.07 -23.50
N GLU A 263 6.13 -4.86 -24.53
CA GLU A 263 4.82 -5.10 -25.13
C GLU A 263 4.02 -6.07 -24.24
N VAL A 264 2.75 -5.76 -23.99
CA VAL A 264 1.83 -6.61 -23.22
C VAL A 264 1.66 -7.94 -23.95
N PRO A 265 1.90 -9.09 -23.28
CA PRO A 265 1.74 -10.38 -23.91
C PRO A 265 0.28 -10.67 -24.30
N GLU A 266 0.08 -11.31 -25.44
CA GLU A 266 -1.24 -11.76 -25.86
C GLU A 266 -1.92 -12.64 -24.79
N GLY A 267 -3.18 -12.35 -24.50
CA GLY A 267 -3.98 -13.06 -23.49
C GLY A 267 -3.61 -12.74 -22.03
N ALA A 268 -2.75 -11.76 -21.78
CA ALA A 268 -2.54 -11.25 -20.43
C ALA A 268 -3.81 -10.56 -19.93
N ARG A 269 -4.13 -10.74 -18.65
CA ARG A 269 -5.23 -10.04 -17.96
C ARG A 269 -4.74 -8.89 -17.09
N TYR A 270 -3.50 -8.98 -16.64
CA TYR A 270 -2.80 -7.87 -15.98
C TYR A 270 -1.29 -7.96 -16.23
N VAL A 271 -0.62 -6.84 -16.06
CA VAL A 271 0.83 -6.72 -15.97
C VAL A 271 1.17 -5.89 -14.74
N ARG A 272 2.21 -6.25 -14.01
CA ARG A 272 2.81 -5.43 -12.96
C ARG A 272 4.33 -5.55 -12.97
N PHE A 273 5.00 -4.61 -12.34
CA PHE A 273 6.46 -4.61 -12.29
C PHE A 273 6.98 -4.68 -10.86
N GLU A 274 8.08 -5.42 -10.70
CA GLU A 274 8.93 -5.41 -9.54
C GLU A 274 10.28 -4.80 -9.91
N CYS A 275 10.64 -3.73 -9.24
CA CYS A 275 11.90 -3.05 -9.42
C CYS A 275 12.82 -3.41 -8.24
N TRP A 276 13.91 -4.10 -8.50
CA TRP A 276 14.85 -4.61 -7.51
C TRP A 276 16.06 -3.70 -7.44
N GLY A 277 16.28 -3.08 -6.28
CA GLY A 277 17.46 -2.27 -5.98
C GLY A 277 18.57 -3.06 -5.33
N THR A 278 19.44 -2.38 -4.60
CA THR A 278 20.53 -2.98 -3.82
C THR A 278 19.99 -3.43 -2.45
N GLY A 279 20.43 -4.59 -1.97
CA GLY A 279 20.01 -5.15 -0.69
C GLY A 279 18.55 -5.57 -0.71
N GLU A 280 17.74 -5.01 0.20
CA GLU A 280 16.30 -5.28 0.33
C GLU A 280 15.44 -4.13 -0.22
N ALA A 281 16.00 -3.29 -1.10
CA ALA A 281 15.27 -2.22 -1.74
C ALA A 281 14.45 -2.75 -2.91
N PHE A 282 13.14 -2.50 -2.88
CA PHE A 282 12.19 -2.84 -3.93
C PHE A 282 11.28 -1.65 -4.24
N ALA A 283 10.64 -1.68 -5.41
CA ALA A 283 9.38 -0.99 -5.66
C ALA A 283 8.46 -1.90 -6.47
N TRP A 284 7.15 -1.73 -6.25
CA TRP A 284 6.10 -2.46 -6.96
C TRP A 284 5.12 -1.47 -7.57
N THR A 285 4.93 -1.54 -8.89
CA THR A 285 3.85 -0.76 -9.53
C THR A 285 2.50 -1.35 -9.16
N GLN A 286 1.45 -0.54 -9.22
CA GLN A 286 0.10 -1.07 -9.27
C GLN A 286 -0.14 -1.81 -10.59
N PRO A 287 -1.13 -2.72 -10.65
CA PRO A 287 -1.40 -3.49 -11.85
C PRO A 287 -1.90 -2.63 -13.01
N PHE A 288 -1.48 -2.99 -14.21
CA PHE A 288 -2.06 -2.57 -15.47
C PHE A 288 -3.05 -3.67 -15.89
N PHE A 289 -4.33 -3.38 -15.88
CA PHE A 289 -5.38 -4.34 -16.25
C PHE A 289 -5.59 -4.33 -17.76
N ILE A 290 -5.73 -5.51 -18.37
CA ILE A 290 -5.85 -5.68 -19.81
C ILE A 290 -7.29 -6.08 -20.11
N GLU A 291 -8.00 -5.21 -20.80
CA GLU A 291 -9.39 -5.42 -21.23
C GLU A 291 -9.40 -5.92 -22.69
N ALA A 292 -10.21 -6.95 -22.98
CA ALA A 292 -10.29 -7.59 -24.30
C ALA A 292 -10.99 -6.74 -25.36
#